data_49aa17b691d9f76a9ac8c76617646067
#
_entry.id   49aa17b691d9f76a9ac8c76617646067
#
_cell.length_a   1.000
_cell.length_b   1.000
_cell.length_c   1.000
_cell.angle_alpha   90.00
_cell.angle_beta   90.00
_cell.angle_gamma   90.00
#
_symmetry.space_group_name_H-M   'P 1'
#
loop_
_entity.id
_entity.type
_entity.pdbx_description
1 polymer ?
#
loop_
_entity_poly.entity_id
_entity_poly.type
_entity_poly.pdbx_seq_one_letter_code
_entity_poly.pdbx_strand_id
1 'polypeptide(L)'
;MSDNILSQAEIDALLNDDAPSSDQPSPDIQGKDNVRPYDPNTQRRVFRERMQSLEIINERFARQFRMGLFNMLRRSPDITVGAIKIEPYHEFARNLPVPTNLNLVHMPPLRGTALFTFEPALVYIAVDNLFGGDGRFPVRSEGKEFTNTEQRIINRMLKLALGAYRDAWKPIADVEVEYVRSEIQVKFTNITTSPNDIVVTTPFLVEIGNTVGEFSICIPIAMIEPLRERLTNPPMEQGHQENEAWVTNLVTQVKRSELELIANLVDIPLRISRLLQLQKGDVLPIEKPDRLIVNVDGVPVLTSQYGTQNGQYALRVEHLINPVLNTLDEESTNE
;
A
#
# COMPACT_ATOMS: atom_id res chain seq x y z
N MET A 1 18.60 -9.55 62.92
CA MET A 1 18.02 -10.09 61.71
C MET A 1 16.52 -9.95 61.85
N SER A 2 15.97 -8.89 61.36
CA SER A 2 14.53 -8.61 61.39
C SER A 2 14.05 -8.63 59.94
N ASP A 3 13.35 -9.71 59.62
CA ASP A 3 12.69 -9.91 58.36
C ASP A 3 11.60 -8.84 58.17
N ASN A 4 11.78 -8.03 57.16
CA ASN A 4 10.83 -7.00 56.76
C ASN A 4 9.74 -7.69 55.91
N ILE A 5 8.80 -8.36 56.59
CA ILE A 5 7.60 -8.90 55.95
C ILE A 5 6.61 -7.73 55.80
N LEU A 6 6.28 -7.37 54.58
CA LEU A 6 5.24 -6.40 54.26
C LEU A 6 3.95 -6.72 55.03
N SER A 7 3.33 -5.71 55.59
CA SER A 7 2.09 -5.87 56.34
C SER A 7 0.94 -6.22 55.40
N GLN A 8 -0.05 -6.96 55.92
CA GLN A 8 -1.23 -7.37 55.14
C GLN A 8 -1.95 -6.17 54.47
N ALA A 9 -1.90 -5.00 55.13
CA ALA A 9 -2.47 -3.77 54.62
C ALA A 9 -1.69 -3.20 53.41
N GLU A 10 -0.38 -3.39 53.31
CA GLU A 10 0.44 -2.96 52.18
C GLU A 10 0.27 -3.93 50.98
N ILE A 11 0.01 -5.18 51.22
CA ILE A 11 -0.31 -6.18 50.17
C ILE A 11 -1.69 -5.88 49.58
N ASP A 12 -2.68 -5.57 50.42
CA ASP A 12 -4.03 -5.22 49.97
C ASP A 12 -4.08 -3.86 49.20
N ALA A 13 -3.22 -2.93 49.55
CA ALA A 13 -3.09 -1.66 48.81
C ALA A 13 -2.47 -1.85 47.42
N LEU A 14 -1.50 -2.74 47.26
CA LEU A 14 -0.86 -3.11 45.99
C LEU A 14 -1.78 -3.93 45.07
N LEU A 15 -2.68 -4.71 45.64
CA LEU A 15 -3.65 -5.50 44.86
C LEU A 15 -4.90 -4.72 44.41
N ASN A 16 -5.22 -3.58 45.07
CA ASN A 16 -6.38 -2.78 44.76
C ASN A 16 -6.09 -1.61 43.79
N ASP A 17 -4.84 -1.38 43.37
CA ASP A 17 -4.47 -0.31 42.44
C ASP A 17 -4.69 -0.68 40.96
N ASP A 18 -5.12 -1.93 40.68
CA ASP A 18 -5.37 -2.43 39.31
C ASP A 18 -6.85 -2.74 39.00
N ALA A 19 -7.81 -2.21 39.78
CA ALA A 19 -9.23 -2.39 39.46
C ALA A 19 -9.83 -1.08 38.90
N PRO A 20 -10.31 -1.10 37.64
CA PRO A 20 -11.12 0.01 37.14
C PRO A 20 -12.46 0.00 37.87
N SER A 21 -12.75 1.08 38.59
CA SER A 21 -14.02 1.34 39.26
C SER A 21 -15.17 1.36 38.24
N SER A 22 -15.94 0.31 38.21
CA SER A 22 -17.27 0.24 37.59
C SER A 22 -18.30 0.71 38.58
N ASP A 23 -19.34 1.34 38.03
CA ASP A 23 -20.69 1.57 38.50
C ASP A 23 -21.07 2.99 38.97
N GLN A 24 -21.65 3.69 37.99
CA GLN A 24 -22.98 4.26 38.21
C GLN A 24 -23.75 4.38 36.86
N PRO A 25 -25.02 3.95 36.77
CA PRO A 25 -25.82 4.06 35.56
C PRO A 25 -26.45 5.43 35.44
N SER A 26 -26.30 6.08 34.29
CA SER A 26 -27.05 7.26 33.89
C SER A 26 -27.75 6.99 32.55
N PRO A 27 -28.93 7.59 32.31
CA PRO A 27 -29.99 7.04 31.47
C PRO A 27 -29.75 7.24 29.97
N ASP A 28 -30.38 6.36 29.21
CA ASP A 28 -30.54 6.32 27.76
C ASP A 28 -30.63 7.67 27.06
N ILE A 29 -29.67 7.95 26.17
CA ILE A 29 -29.88 8.79 25.00
C ILE A 29 -29.48 7.98 23.77
N GLN A 30 -30.47 7.44 23.07
CA GLN A 30 -30.35 6.91 21.74
C GLN A 30 -29.99 8.06 20.78
N GLY A 31 -28.73 8.13 20.38
CA GLY A 31 -28.24 8.97 19.32
C GLY A 31 -27.15 8.21 18.57
N LYS A 32 -27.45 7.82 17.34
CA LYS A 32 -26.52 7.21 16.39
C LYS A 32 -25.43 8.21 16.04
N ASP A 33 -24.34 8.20 16.76
CA ASP A 33 -23.08 8.73 16.27
C ASP A 33 -21.96 7.83 16.76
N ASN A 34 -21.43 7.05 15.84
CA ASN A 34 -20.32 6.13 16.03
C ASN A 34 -18.99 6.92 16.15
N VAL A 35 -18.99 7.96 17.00
CA VAL A 35 -17.79 8.77 17.25
C VAL A 35 -16.93 8.01 18.25
N ARG A 36 -15.91 7.32 17.75
CA ARG A 36 -14.87 6.75 18.60
C ARG A 36 -13.96 7.87 19.09
N PRO A 37 -13.61 7.92 20.39
CA PRO A 37 -12.67 8.90 20.89
C PRO A 37 -11.35 8.76 20.11
N TYR A 38 -10.84 9.89 19.61
CA TYR A 38 -9.57 9.96 18.90
C TYR A 38 -8.42 9.75 19.90
N ASP A 39 -7.77 8.61 19.84
CA ASP A 39 -6.56 8.32 20.61
C ASP A 39 -5.34 8.35 19.66
N PRO A 40 -4.46 9.37 19.81
CA PRO A 40 -3.26 9.51 18.97
C PRO A 40 -2.29 8.31 19.08
N ASN A 41 -2.30 7.60 20.21
CA ASN A 41 -1.42 6.47 20.45
C ASN A 41 -1.88 5.20 19.70
N THR A 42 -3.18 5.08 19.44
CA THR A 42 -3.74 3.94 18.70
C THR A 42 -3.32 3.95 17.24
N GLN A 43 -3.18 5.15 16.64
CA GLN A 43 -2.69 5.27 15.27
C GLN A 43 -1.23 4.82 15.13
N ARG A 44 -0.36 5.10 16.11
CA ARG A 44 1.04 4.63 16.10
C ARG A 44 1.13 3.10 16.14
N ARG A 45 0.27 2.41 16.90
CA ARG A 45 0.20 0.94 16.95
C ARG A 45 -0.29 0.33 15.65
N VAL A 46 -1.34 0.88 15.07
CA VAL A 46 -1.95 0.39 13.82
C VAL A 46 -0.96 0.46 12.65
N PHE A 47 -0.11 1.50 12.59
CA PHE A 47 0.93 1.60 11.57
C PHE A 47 2.07 0.60 11.79
N ARG A 48 2.48 0.34 13.05
CA ARG A 48 3.61 -0.53 13.36
C ARG A 48 3.34 -2.01 13.02
N GLU A 49 2.13 -2.49 13.24
CA GLU A 49 1.75 -3.88 12.93
C GLU A 49 1.60 -4.14 11.41
N ARG A 50 1.46 -3.09 10.60
CA ARG A 50 1.16 -3.21 9.16
C ARG A 50 2.35 -2.97 8.22
N MET A 51 3.55 -2.79 8.74
CA MET A 51 4.73 -2.46 7.92
C MET A 51 5.66 -3.64 7.62
N GLN A 52 5.20 -4.88 7.75
CA GLN A 52 6.02 -6.05 7.44
C GLN A 52 6.52 -6.05 5.99
N SER A 53 5.69 -5.59 5.06
CA SER A 53 6.09 -5.49 3.65
C SER A 53 7.20 -4.46 3.42
N LEU A 54 7.20 -3.36 4.18
CA LEU A 54 8.27 -2.37 4.11
C LEU A 54 9.59 -2.92 4.66
N GLU A 55 9.53 -3.75 5.71
CA GLU A 55 10.71 -4.46 6.22
C GLU A 55 11.29 -5.39 5.15
N ILE A 56 10.44 -6.15 4.45
CA ILE A 56 10.86 -7.03 3.34
C ILE A 56 11.49 -6.22 2.20
N ILE A 57 10.89 -5.07 1.83
CA ILE A 57 11.45 -4.18 0.81
C ILE A 57 12.84 -3.70 1.23
N ASN A 58 12.98 -3.24 2.47
CA ASN A 58 14.23 -2.70 3.00
C ASN A 58 15.33 -3.78 3.08
N GLU A 59 14.98 -5.00 3.48
CA GLU A 59 15.91 -6.15 3.48
C GLU A 59 16.36 -6.52 2.05
N ARG A 60 15.44 -6.50 1.10
CA ARG A 60 15.74 -6.74 -0.32
C ARG A 60 16.63 -5.64 -0.89
N PHE A 61 16.32 -4.39 -0.57
CA PHE A 61 17.13 -3.23 -0.91
C PHE A 61 18.54 -3.34 -0.34
N ALA A 62 18.70 -3.63 0.95
CA ALA A 62 20.01 -3.77 1.59
C ALA A 62 20.88 -4.81 0.89
N ARG A 63 20.27 -5.94 0.50
CA ARG A 63 20.95 -7.01 -0.23
C ARG A 63 21.46 -6.57 -1.60
N GLN A 64 20.62 -5.87 -2.37
CA GLN A 64 20.98 -5.37 -3.71
C GLN A 64 22.00 -4.22 -3.62
N PHE A 65 21.81 -3.31 -2.68
CA PHE A 65 22.71 -2.17 -2.47
C PHE A 65 24.10 -2.65 -2.02
N ARG A 66 24.19 -3.68 -1.18
CA ARG A 66 25.44 -4.32 -0.79
C ARG A 66 26.23 -4.80 -2.02
N MET A 67 25.57 -5.44 -2.98
CA MET A 67 26.21 -5.87 -4.22
C MET A 67 26.72 -4.68 -5.05
N GLY A 68 25.93 -3.61 -5.14
CA GLY A 68 26.31 -2.37 -5.82
C GLY A 68 27.54 -1.70 -5.20
N LEU A 69 27.55 -1.60 -3.87
CA LEU A 69 28.67 -1.04 -3.12
C LEU A 69 29.94 -1.91 -3.23
N PHE A 70 29.80 -3.24 -3.17
CA PHE A 70 30.93 -4.16 -3.39
C PHE A 70 31.61 -3.91 -4.74
N ASN A 71 30.82 -3.78 -5.81
CA ASN A 71 31.34 -3.51 -7.14
C ASN A 71 32.05 -2.14 -7.23
N MET A 72 31.54 -1.15 -6.49
CA MET A 72 32.10 0.20 -6.47
C MET A 72 33.38 0.28 -5.64
N LEU A 73 33.36 -0.27 -4.42
CA LEU A 73 34.44 -0.11 -3.43
C LEU A 73 35.48 -1.22 -3.52
N ARG A 74 35.18 -2.33 -4.20
CA ARG A 74 36.02 -3.55 -4.27
C ARG A 74 36.35 -4.14 -2.89
N ARG A 75 35.52 -3.83 -1.91
CA ARG A 75 35.53 -4.41 -0.56
C ARG A 75 34.14 -4.91 -0.24
N SER A 76 34.05 -5.90 0.64
CA SER A 76 32.76 -6.46 1.04
C SER A 76 32.14 -5.58 2.14
N PRO A 77 31.12 -4.75 1.83
CA PRO A 77 30.36 -4.08 2.86
C PRO A 77 29.36 -5.07 3.48
N ASP A 78 29.06 -4.88 4.74
CA ASP A 78 27.87 -5.47 5.35
C ASP A 78 26.84 -4.38 5.61
N ILE A 79 25.55 -4.67 5.32
CA ILE A 79 24.47 -3.71 5.49
C ILE A 79 23.40 -4.33 6.37
N THR A 80 23.22 -3.72 7.53
CA THR A 80 22.19 -4.12 8.48
C THR A 80 21.03 -3.13 8.43
N VAL A 81 19.82 -3.63 8.28
CA VAL A 81 18.60 -2.82 8.32
C VAL A 81 18.23 -2.57 9.77
N GLY A 82 18.15 -1.31 10.17
CA GLY A 82 17.70 -0.94 11.50
C GLY A 82 16.18 -0.97 11.64
N ALA A 83 15.70 -0.80 12.87
CA ALA A 83 14.26 -0.77 13.12
C ALA A 83 13.59 0.43 12.45
N ILE A 84 12.46 0.18 11.80
CA ILE A 84 11.63 1.23 11.21
C ILE A 84 11.11 2.13 12.33
N LYS A 85 11.35 3.44 12.21
CA LYS A 85 10.87 4.46 13.14
C LYS A 85 9.72 5.23 12.49
N ILE A 86 8.70 5.48 13.27
CA ILE A 86 7.57 6.32 12.90
C ILE A 86 7.61 7.52 13.83
N GLU A 87 7.95 8.66 13.27
CA GLU A 87 8.19 9.88 14.05
C GLU A 87 7.73 11.11 13.27
N PRO A 88 7.44 12.24 13.94
CA PRO A 88 7.20 13.50 13.26
C PRO A 88 8.46 13.96 12.50
N TYR A 89 8.27 14.62 11.35
CA TYR A 89 9.39 15.07 10.53
C TYR A 89 10.37 15.98 11.28
N HIS A 90 9.88 16.82 12.19
CA HIS A 90 10.75 17.70 12.96
C HIS A 90 11.66 16.95 13.95
N GLU A 91 11.24 15.80 14.49
CA GLU A 91 12.08 14.96 15.34
C GLU A 91 13.18 14.28 14.51
N PHE A 92 12.82 13.72 13.36
CA PHE A 92 13.79 13.19 12.40
C PHE A 92 14.83 14.25 12.00
N ALA A 93 14.34 15.43 11.60
CA ALA A 93 15.18 16.54 11.17
C ALA A 93 16.15 17.04 12.25
N ARG A 94 15.75 16.99 13.51
CA ARG A 94 16.56 17.41 14.68
C ARG A 94 17.70 16.42 14.97
N ASN A 95 17.45 15.14 14.71
CA ASN A 95 18.38 14.06 15.04
C ASN A 95 19.48 13.85 13.97
N LEU A 96 19.37 14.52 12.82
CA LEU A 96 20.36 14.41 11.77
C LEU A 96 21.67 15.13 12.14
N PRO A 97 22.82 14.49 11.98
CA PRO A 97 24.11 15.15 12.16
C PRO A 97 24.34 16.24 11.10
N VAL A 98 25.08 17.28 11.45
CA VAL A 98 25.41 18.37 10.51
C VAL A 98 26.93 18.37 10.25
N PRO A 99 27.36 18.32 8.97
CA PRO A 99 26.59 18.32 7.72
C PRO A 99 26.15 16.92 7.30
N THR A 100 24.89 16.75 6.86
CA THR A 100 24.40 15.51 6.25
C THR A 100 24.04 15.79 4.79
N ASN A 101 24.34 14.86 3.90
CA ASN A 101 23.90 14.96 2.52
C ASN A 101 22.46 14.45 2.39
N LEU A 102 21.55 15.33 1.99
CA LEU A 102 20.12 15.13 1.93
C LEU A 102 19.66 15.09 0.47
N ASN A 103 19.22 13.96 -0.02
CA ASN A 103 18.82 13.77 -1.41
C ASN A 103 17.31 13.63 -1.50
N LEU A 104 16.67 14.57 -2.19
CA LEU A 104 15.25 14.55 -2.46
C LEU A 104 14.98 13.65 -3.68
N VAL A 105 14.00 12.76 -3.54
CA VAL A 105 13.71 11.71 -4.52
C VAL A 105 12.21 11.63 -4.75
N HIS A 106 11.78 11.66 -6.01
CA HIS A 106 10.42 11.34 -6.41
C HIS A 106 10.27 9.85 -6.69
N MET A 107 9.10 9.32 -6.38
CA MET A 107 8.79 7.90 -6.57
C MET A 107 7.45 7.71 -7.30
N PRO A 108 7.33 8.09 -8.59
CA PRO A 108 6.12 7.84 -9.34
C PRO A 108 5.73 6.35 -9.35
N PRO A 109 4.43 6.01 -9.26
CA PRO A 109 3.22 6.87 -9.27
C PRO A 109 2.85 7.47 -7.90
N LEU A 110 3.67 7.28 -6.86
CA LEU A 110 3.43 7.83 -5.54
C LEU A 110 3.56 9.35 -5.55
N ARG A 111 2.63 10.04 -4.88
CA ARG A 111 2.64 11.50 -4.80
C ARG A 111 3.41 11.93 -3.56
N GLY A 112 4.48 12.69 -3.75
CA GLY A 112 5.31 13.21 -2.66
C GLY A 112 6.79 13.08 -2.97
N THR A 113 7.61 13.38 -1.98
CA THR A 113 9.08 13.34 -2.06
C THR A 113 9.62 12.55 -0.89
N ALA A 114 10.42 11.54 -1.16
CA ALA A 114 11.19 10.81 -0.17
C ALA A 114 12.57 11.46 0.01
N LEU A 115 13.22 11.16 1.12
CA LEU A 115 14.53 11.68 1.45
C LEU A 115 15.52 10.53 1.69
N PHE A 116 16.62 10.53 0.95
CA PHE A 116 17.75 9.64 1.15
C PHE A 116 18.89 10.43 1.79
N THR A 117 19.30 10.05 2.98
CA THR A 117 20.29 10.79 3.75
C THR A 117 21.57 9.99 3.87
N PHE A 118 22.71 10.57 3.53
CA PHE A 118 24.01 9.98 3.77
C PHE A 118 24.74 10.75 4.86
N GLU A 119 25.06 10.04 5.94
CA GLU A 119 25.87 10.64 6.99
C GLU A 119 27.31 10.87 6.54
N PRO A 120 27.98 11.88 7.09
CA PRO A 120 29.37 12.20 6.76
C PRO A 120 30.30 11.01 6.96
N ALA A 121 30.11 10.25 8.03
CA ALA A 121 30.91 9.07 8.34
C ALA A 121 30.94 8.08 7.17
N LEU A 122 29.75 7.74 6.62
CA LEU A 122 29.65 6.83 5.48
C LEU A 122 30.36 7.39 4.23
N VAL A 123 30.20 8.69 3.97
CA VAL A 123 30.83 9.34 2.82
C VAL A 123 32.35 9.25 2.92
N TYR A 124 32.92 9.57 4.09
CA TYR A 124 34.36 9.54 4.28
C TYR A 124 34.94 8.12 4.24
N ILE A 125 34.21 7.15 4.80
CA ILE A 125 34.54 5.72 4.70
C ILE A 125 34.61 5.29 3.24
N ALA A 126 33.61 5.67 2.44
CA ALA A 126 33.56 5.34 1.02
C ALA A 126 34.70 6.02 0.24
N VAL A 127 35.01 7.29 0.53
CA VAL A 127 36.12 8.01 -0.07
C VAL A 127 37.45 7.34 0.27
N ASP A 128 37.71 7.08 1.54
CA ASP A 128 38.97 6.48 2.00
C ASP A 128 39.19 5.10 1.35
N ASN A 129 38.16 4.26 1.33
CA ASN A 129 38.24 2.95 0.69
C ASN A 129 38.49 3.02 -0.84
N LEU A 130 37.91 4.01 -1.53
CA LEU A 130 38.17 4.20 -2.97
C LEU A 130 39.59 4.62 -3.28
N PHE A 131 40.25 5.33 -2.35
CA PHE A 131 41.67 5.72 -2.47
C PHE A 131 42.62 4.70 -1.85
N GLY A 132 42.13 3.54 -1.42
CA GLY A 132 42.97 2.45 -0.91
C GLY A 132 43.23 2.51 0.60
N GLY A 133 42.57 3.38 1.33
CA GLY A 133 42.65 3.45 2.78
C GLY A 133 41.92 2.30 3.49
N ASP A 134 42.21 2.14 4.78
CA ASP A 134 41.62 1.10 5.64
C ASP A 134 40.53 1.62 6.59
N GLY A 135 40.17 2.90 6.45
CA GLY A 135 39.17 3.54 7.33
C GLY A 135 39.64 3.81 8.76
N ARG A 136 40.94 3.67 9.03
CA ARG A 136 41.51 3.77 10.39
C ARG A 136 41.52 5.19 10.98
N PHE A 137 41.40 6.19 10.14
CA PHE A 137 41.48 7.59 10.56
C PHE A 137 40.08 8.23 10.49
N PRO A 138 39.40 8.46 11.64
CA PRO A 138 38.18 9.19 11.65
C PRO A 138 38.39 10.62 11.18
N VAL A 139 37.84 10.99 10.05
CA VAL A 139 37.87 12.37 9.59
C VAL A 139 36.88 13.17 10.43
N ARG A 140 37.39 14.16 11.20
CA ARG A 140 36.51 15.11 11.89
C ARG A 140 35.89 16.04 10.86
N SER A 141 34.61 15.81 10.58
CA SER A 141 33.86 16.54 9.55
C SER A 141 33.03 17.70 10.09
N GLU A 142 33.17 18.02 11.38
CA GLU A 142 32.33 19.03 12.01
C GLU A 142 32.42 20.38 11.28
N GLY A 143 31.33 20.83 10.70
CA GLY A 143 31.16 22.14 10.09
C GLY A 143 31.75 22.34 8.69
N LYS A 144 32.29 21.30 8.02
CA LYS A 144 32.82 21.42 6.64
C LYS A 144 31.81 20.89 5.62
N GLU A 145 31.60 21.67 4.56
CA GLU A 145 30.82 21.21 3.40
C GLU A 145 31.59 20.13 2.63
N PHE A 146 30.85 19.26 1.93
CA PHE A 146 31.46 18.24 1.09
C PHE A 146 32.18 18.83 -0.10
N THR A 147 33.39 18.35 -0.35
CA THR A 147 34.20 18.74 -1.52
C THR A 147 33.57 18.18 -2.81
N ASN A 148 34.00 18.71 -3.96
CA ASN A 148 33.55 18.22 -5.27
C ASN A 148 33.83 16.72 -5.50
N THR A 149 34.92 16.21 -4.91
CA THR A 149 35.27 14.77 -5.01
C THR A 149 34.29 13.91 -4.18
N GLU A 150 34.04 14.31 -2.96
CA GLU A 150 33.06 13.67 -2.07
C GLU A 150 31.67 13.70 -2.69
N GLN A 151 31.25 14.84 -3.26
CA GLN A 151 29.96 14.96 -3.93
C GLN A 151 29.83 14.01 -5.15
N ARG A 152 30.91 13.79 -5.91
CA ARG A 152 30.91 12.81 -7.00
C ARG A 152 30.73 11.38 -6.50
N ILE A 153 31.34 11.06 -5.36
CA ILE A 153 31.20 9.73 -4.73
C ILE A 153 29.80 9.55 -4.17
N ILE A 154 29.26 10.58 -3.49
CA ILE A 154 27.87 10.59 -3.02
C ILE A 154 26.90 10.32 -4.18
N ASN A 155 27.03 11.06 -5.28
CA ASN A 155 26.17 10.88 -6.45
C ASN A 155 26.27 9.47 -7.05
N ARG A 156 27.44 8.84 -7.00
CA ARG A 156 27.62 7.46 -7.45
C ARG A 156 26.95 6.46 -6.52
N MET A 157 27.11 6.63 -5.20
CA MET A 157 26.41 5.82 -4.20
C MET A 157 24.90 5.99 -4.32
N LEU A 158 24.44 7.24 -4.49
CA LEU A 158 23.02 7.54 -4.64
C LEU A 158 22.41 6.82 -5.85
N LYS A 159 23.06 6.89 -7.01
CA LYS A 159 22.59 6.17 -8.21
C LYS A 159 22.44 4.66 -7.98
N LEU A 160 23.38 4.06 -7.26
CA LEU A 160 23.30 2.65 -6.89
C LEU A 160 22.11 2.40 -5.92
N ALA A 161 21.94 3.28 -4.93
CA ALA A 161 20.85 3.18 -3.97
C ALA A 161 19.47 3.31 -4.65
N LEU A 162 19.30 4.30 -5.53
CA LEU A 162 18.03 4.51 -6.25
C LEU A 162 17.68 3.31 -7.14
N GLY A 163 18.65 2.76 -7.87
CA GLY A 163 18.45 1.56 -8.68
C GLY A 163 18.05 0.35 -7.84
N ALA A 164 18.78 0.10 -6.75
CA ALA A 164 18.49 -0.99 -5.84
C ALA A 164 17.11 -0.83 -5.15
N TYR A 165 16.74 0.40 -4.81
CA TYR A 165 15.46 0.66 -4.16
C TYR A 165 14.28 0.46 -5.11
N ARG A 166 14.39 0.95 -6.36
CA ARG A 166 13.42 0.67 -7.42
C ARG A 166 13.19 -0.84 -7.59
N ASP A 167 14.28 -1.60 -7.72
CA ASP A 167 14.18 -3.05 -7.91
C ASP A 167 13.62 -3.78 -6.68
N ALA A 168 13.83 -3.24 -5.47
CA ALA A 168 13.26 -3.79 -4.24
C ALA A 168 11.74 -3.61 -4.16
N TRP A 169 11.20 -2.55 -4.77
CA TRP A 169 9.75 -2.26 -4.79
C TRP A 169 8.97 -3.06 -5.82
N LYS A 170 9.60 -3.55 -6.89
CA LYS A 170 8.94 -4.27 -8.01
C LYS A 170 7.90 -5.33 -7.61
N PRO A 171 8.11 -6.15 -6.56
CA PRO A 171 7.12 -7.18 -6.21
C PRO A 171 5.83 -6.64 -5.61
N ILE A 172 5.86 -5.41 -5.08
CA ILE A 172 4.71 -4.80 -4.40
C ILE A 172 4.05 -3.76 -5.32
N ALA A 173 4.86 -2.91 -5.92
CA ALA A 173 4.41 -1.89 -6.85
C ALA A 173 5.52 -1.55 -7.83
N ASP A 174 5.16 -1.29 -9.07
CA ASP A 174 6.08 -0.76 -10.06
C ASP A 174 6.26 0.73 -9.79
N VAL A 175 7.33 1.04 -9.05
CA VAL A 175 7.66 2.40 -8.61
C VAL A 175 8.96 2.81 -9.30
N GLU A 176 8.89 3.93 -10.00
CA GLU A 176 10.10 4.57 -10.50
C GLU A 176 10.73 5.43 -9.39
N VAL A 177 12.06 5.55 -9.39
CA VAL A 177 12.78 6.28 -8.33
C VAL A 177 13.69 7.30 -8.99
N GLU A 178 13.31 8.57 -8.91
CA GLU A 178 13.94 9.67 -9.63
C GLU A 178 14.60 10.67 -8.67
N TYR A 179 15.88 10.96 -8.93
CA TYR A 179 16.59 11.99 -8.19
C TYR A 179 16.10 13.39 -8.59
N VAL A 180 15.83 14.24 -7.60
CA VAL A 180 15.41 15.63 -7.80
C VAL A 180 16.58 16.58 -7.58
N ARG A 181 17.08 16.64 -6.36
CA ARG A 181 18.16 17.52 -5.94
C ARG A 181 18.77 17.07 -4.62
N SER A 182 19.97 17.57 -4.32
CA SER A 182 20.65 17.38 -3.03
C SER A 182 20.68 18.69 -2.26
N GLU A 183 20.54 18.59 -0.95
CA GLU A 183 20.64 19.68 0.00
C GLU A 183 21.59 19.28 1.14
N ILE A 184 22.18 20.28 1.80
CA ILE A 184 23.06 20.05 2.96
C ILE A 184 22.33 20.44 4.25
N GLN A 185 21.35 21.34 4.14
CA GLN A 185 20.60 21.85 5.28
C GLN A 185 19.16 21.34 5.26
N VAL A 186 18.74 20.77 6.38
CA VAL A 186 17.38 20.24 6.56
C VAL A 186 16.28 21.29 6.32
N LYS A 187 16.59 22.57 6.58
CA LYS A 187 15.63 23.66 6.37
C LYS A 187 15.14 23.81 4.92
N PHE A 188 15.92 23.32 3.97
CA PHE A 188 15.57 23.39 2.54
C PHE A 188 14.94 22.08 2.01
N THR A 189 14.81 21.06 2.87
CA THR A 189 14.22 19.78 2.50
C THR A 189 12.74 19.73 2.92
N ASN A 190 11.88 20.37 2.14
CA ASN A 190 10.42 20.33 2.39
C ASN A 190 9.84 19.07 1.74
N ILE A 191 9.88 17.95 2.46
CA ILE A 191 9.25 16.68 2.02
C ILE A 191 7.82 16.52 2.57
N THR A 192 7.45 17.32 3.54
CA THR A 192 6.15 17.31 4.22
C THR A 192 5.51 18.69 4.17
N THR A 193 4.19 18.74 4.26
CA THR A 193 3.42 20.00 4.28
C THR A 193 3.54 20.69 5.64
N SER A 194 3.60 19.92 6.72
CA SER A 194 3.77 20.41 8.09
C SER A 194 4.95 19.74 8.78
N PRO A 195 5.69 20.42 9.65
CA PRO A 195 6.75 19.81 10.46
C PRO A 195 6.27 18.66 11.36
N ASN A 196 4.97 18.62 11.67
CA ASN A 196 4.35 17.60 12.49
C ASN A 196 3.86 16.39 11.70
N ASP A 197 3.95 16.45 10.37
CA ASP A 197 3.57 15.31 9.53
C ASP A 197 4.44 14.10 9.87
N ILE A 198 3.80 12.93 9.90
CA ILE A 198 4.47 11.71 10.29
C ILE A 198 5.25 11.14 9.12
N VAL A 199 6.48 10.77 9.39
CA VAL A 199 7.37 10.10 8.43
C VAL A 199 7.79 8.74 8.94
N VAL A 200 8.10 7.88 8.00
CA VAL A 200 8.66 6.55 8.24
C VAL A 200 10.13 6.61 7.89
N THR A 201 10.98 6.38 8.87
CA THR A 201 12.42 6.40 8.70
C THR A 201 13.00 5.02 8.92
N THR A 202 13.79 4.56 7.97
CA THR A 202 14.56 3.32 8.09
C THR A 202 16.04 3.64 8.06
N PRO A 203 16.77 3.43 9.15
CA PRO A 203 18.22 3.55 9.18
C PRO A 203 18.87 2.26 8.64
N PHE A 204 19.99 2.43 7.95
CA PHE A 204 20.82 1.35 7.42
C PHE A 204 22.25 1.56 7.89
N LEU A 205 22.76 0.60 8.60
CA LEU A 205 24.15 0.58 9.06
C LEU A 205 25.00 -0.13 8.01
N VAL A 206 26.00 0.57 7.50
CA VAL A 206 26.94 0.05 6.51
C VAL A 206 28.29 -0.13 7.17
N GLU A 207 28.72 -1.36 7.33
CA GLU A 207 30.02 -1.73 7.87
C GLU A 207 30.97 -2.08 6.73
N ILE A 208 32.14 -1.42 6.72
CA ILE A 208 33.20 -1.68 5.76
C ILE A 208 34.51 -1.87 6.52
N GLY A 209 34.96 -3.11 6.60
CA GLY A 209 36.11 -3.47 7.47
C GLY A 209 35.77 -3.26 8.95
N ASN A 210 36.43 -2.33 9.62
CA ASN A 210 36.22 -2.01 11.04
C ASN A 210 35.49 -0.68 11.24
N THR A 211 34.95 -0.10 10.20
CA THR A 211 34.30 1.22 10.24
C THR A 211 32.83 1.11 9.88
N VAL A 212 32.01 1.84 10.63
CA VAL A 212 30.55 1.86 10.46
C VAL A 212 30.12 3.27 10.05
N GLY A 213 29.29 3.33 9.02
CA GLY A 213 28.60 4.55 8.61
C GLY A 213 27.11 4.29 8.50
N GLU A 214 26.30 5.32 8.56
CA GLU A 214 24.86 5.21 8.49
C GLU A 214 24.30 5.99 7.28
N PHE A 215 23.28 5.45 6.67
CA PHE A 215 22.38 6.21 5.82
C PHE A 215 20.94 5.87 6.17
N SER A 216 20.02 6.79 5.87
CA SER A 216 18.61 6.59 6.19
C SER A 216 17.71 6.93 5.01
N ILE A 217 16.60 6.20 4.90
CA ILE A 217 15.52 6.49 3.96
C ILE A 217 14.33 6.98 4.78
N CYS A 218 13.88 8.20 4.49
CA CYS A 218 12.73 8.82 5.14
C CYS A 218 11.62 9.07 4.12
N ILE A 219 10.43 8.52 4.39
CA ILE A 219 9.26 8.58 3.51
C ILE A 219 8.08 9.14 4.27
N PRO A 220 7.42 10.19 3.79
CA PRO A 220 6.16 10.66 4.37
C PRO A 220 5.08 9.57 4.33
N ILE A 221 4.35 9.37 5.43
CA ILE A 221 3.26 8.36 5.48
C ILE A 221 2.21 8.64 4.40
N ALA A 222 1.86 9.89 4.17
CA ALA A 222 0.92 10.27 3.12
C ALA A 222 1.31 9.76 1.72
N MET A 223 2.61 9.54 1.47
CA MET A 223 3.12 9.02 0.21
C MET A 223 2.84 7.53 0.03
N ILE A 224 2.91 6.76 1.09
CA ILE A 224 2.70 5.30 1.07
C ILE A 224 1.27 4.87 1.40
N GLU A 225 0.43 5.79 1.87
CA GLU A 225 -0.98 5.53 2.19
C GLU A 225 -1.78 4.90 1.03
N PRO A 226 -1.61 5.30 -0.25
CA PRO A 226 -2.31 4.66 -1.36
C PRO A 226 -1.93 3.19 -1.57
N LEU A 227 -0.76 2.77 -1.12
CA LEU A 227 -0.29 1.37 -1.21
C LEU A 227 -0.53 0.57 0.07
N ARG A 228 -1.24 1.13 1.04
CA ARG A 228 -1.47 0.52 2.36
C ARG A 228 -1.97 -0.91 2.29
N GLU A 229 -2.94 -1.20 1.42
CA GLU A 229 -3.49 -2.55 1.27
C GLU A 229 -2.45 -3.55 0.76
N ARG A 230 -1.64 -3.14 -0.22
CA ARG A 230 -0.55 -3.98 -0.77
C ARG A 230 0.61 -4.14 0.21
N LEU A 231 0.86 -3.12 1.03
CA LEU A 231 1.89 -3.16 2.08
C LEU A 231 1.46 -4.02 3.28
N THR A 232 0.16 -4.18 3.50
CA THR A 232 -0.39 -5.01 4.59
C THR A 232 -0.45 -6.48 4.21
N ASN A 233 -0.77 -6.78 2.95
CA ASN A 233 -0.86 -8.13 2.42
C ASN A 233 0.21 -8.30 1.33
N PRO A 234 1.46 -8.62 1.71
CA PRO A 234 2.50 -8.83 0.71
C PRO A 234 2.07 -9.98 -0.22
N PRO A 235 2.17 -9.80 -1.54
CA PRO A 235 1.99 -10.92 -2.44
C PRO A 235 3.05 -11.95 -2.09
N MET A 236 2.62 -13.13 -1.62
CA MET A 236 3.53 -14.24 -1.34
C MET A 236 4.34 -14.56 -2.60
N GLU A 237 5.66 -14.57 -2.48
CA GLU A 237 6.59 -14.82 -3.62
C GLU A 237 6.39 -16.17 -4.33
N GLN A 238 5.59 -17.05 -3.79
CA GLN A 238 5.38 -18.40 -4.32
C GLN A 238 4.27 -18.52 -5.38
N GLY A 239 3.78 -17.46 -5.98
CA GLY A 239 2.60 -17.60 -6.81
C GLY A 239 2.47 -16.80 -8.09
N HIS A 240 3.46 -16.01 -8.51
CA HIS A 240 3.23 -15.21 -9.72
C HIS A 240 3.01 -16.06 -10.97
N GLN A 241 3.80 -17.12 -11.18
CA GLN A 241 3.58 -18.04 -12.30
C GLN A 241 2.38 -18.97 -12.10
N GLU A 242 2.14 -19.44 -10.87
CA GLU A 242 0.96 -20.25 -10.54
C GLU A 242 -0.32 -19.41 -10.55
N ASN A 243 -0.26 -18.15 -10.12
CA ASN A 243 -1.41 -17.24 -10.15
C ASN A 243 -1.81 -16.85 -11.58
N GLU A 244 -0.87 -16.59 -12.48
CA GLU A 244 -1.19 -16.32 -13.89
C GLU A 244 -1.79 -17.54 -14.58
N ALA A 245 -1.23 -18.73 -14.36
CA ALA A 245 -1.78 -19.97 -14.86
C ALA A 245 -3.17 -20.26 -14.26
N TRP A 246 -3.36 -20.03 -12.98
CA TRP A 246 -4.64 -20.18 -12.28
C TRP A 246 -5.68 -19.18 -12.80
N VAL A 247 -5.33 -17.90 -12.94
CA VAL A 247 -6.22 -16.86 -13.50
C VAL A 247 -6.60 -17.20 -14.93
N THR A 248 -5.65 -17.65 -15.76
CA THR A 248 -5.91 -18.06 -17.14
C THR A 248 -6.84 -19.27 -17.19
N ASN A 249 -6.64 -20.25 -16.31
CA ASN A 249 -7.50 -21.41 -16.19
C ASN A 249 -8.90 -21.01 -15.70
N LEU A 250 -9.00 -20.11 -14.70
CA LEU A 250 -10.25 -19.60 -14.19
C LEU A 250 -11.06 -18.87 -15.27
N VAL A 251 -10.41 -17.95 -16.00
CA VAL A 251 -11.02 -17.23 -17.13
C VAL A 251 -11.50 -18.21 -18.21
N THR A 252 -10.71 -19.24 -18.48
CA THR A 252 -11.09 -20.28 -19.45
C THR A 252 -12.28 -21.11 -18.97
N GLN A 253 -12.33 -21.44 -17.68
CA GLN A 253 -13.45 -22.18 -17.07
C GLN A 253 -14.73 -21.33 -17.05
N VAL A 254 -14.63 -20.05 -16.68
CA VAL A 254 -15.77 -19.11 -16.71
C VAL A 254 -16.30 -18.95 -18.13
N LYS A 255 -15.43 -18.84 -19.14
CA LYS A 255 -15.84 -18.78 -20.56
C LYS A 255 -16.50 -20.08 -21.06
N ARG A 256 -16.25 -21.22 -20.44
CA ARG A 256 -16.82 -22.53 -20.78
C ARG A 256 -18.09 -22.83 -19.99
N SER A 257 -18.43 -22.05 -18.96
CA SER A 257 -19.65 -22.26 -18.21
C SER A 257 -20.88 -21.98 -19.08
N GLU A 258 -21.87 -22.84 -18.97
CA GLU A 258 -23.14 -22.71 -19.66
C GLU A 258 -24.07 -21.80 -18.83
N LEU A 259 -24.75 -20.89 -19.49
CA LEU A 259 -25.72 -19.99 -18.90
C LEU A 259 -27.07 -20.20 -19.55
N GLU A 260 -28.14 -20.19 -18.75
CA GLU A 260 -29.49 -20.29 -19.24
C GLU A 260 -30.00 -18.91 -19.70
N LEU A 261 -30.36 -18.82 -21.00
CA LEU A 261 -30.95 -17.62 -21.60
C LEU A 261 -32.47 -17.74 -21.58
N ILE A 262 -33.12 -16.84 -20.86
CA ILE A 262 -34.56 -16.80 -20.75
C ILE A 262 -35.12 -15.64 -21.59
N ALA A 263 -35.91 -15.97 -22.61
CA ALA A 263 -36.57 -14.99 -23.45
C ALA A 263 -38.10 -15.05 -23.20
N ASN A 264 -38.64 -14.08 -22.48
CA ASN A 264 -40.07 -13.96 -22.29
C ASN A 264 -40.70 -13.34 -23.54
N LEU A 265 -41.63 -14.06 -24.17
CA LEU A 265 -42.31 -13.58 -25.38
C LEU A 265 -43.28 -12.46 -25.07
N VAL A 266 -44.17 -12.68 -24.09
CA VAL A 266 -45.23 -11.73 -23.69
C VAL A 266 -45.63 -11.98 -22.25
N ASP A 267 -45.82 -10.92 -21.51
CA ASP A 267 -46.50 -10.94 -20.20
C ASP A 267 -47.92 -10.41 -20.36
N ILE A 268 -48.92 -11.22 -20.00
CA ILE A 268 -50.33 -10.85 -20.15
C ILE A 268 -50.91 -10.47 -18.80
N PRO A 269 -51.26 -9.20 -18.57
CA PRO A 269 -51.91 -8.78 -17.33
C PRO A 269 -53.37 -9.25 -17.32
N LEU A 270 -53.70 -10.21 -16.46
CA LEU A 270 -55.06 -10.71 -16.28
C LEU A 270 -55.59 -10.35 -14.88
N ARG A 271 -56.89 -9.96 -14.84
CA ARG A 271 -57.59 -9.81 -13.56
C ARG A 271 -57.88 -11.19 -12.97
N ILE A 272 -57.75 -11.34 -11.65
CA ILE A 272 -58.01 -12.61 -10.95
C ILE A 272 -59.42 -13.12 -11.25
N SER A 273 -60.43 -12.24 -11.32
CA SER A 273 -61.81 -12.60 -11.67
C SER A 273 -61.90 -13.26 -13.05
N ARG A 274 -61.12 -12.82 -14.03
CA ARG A 274 -61.10 -13.41 -15.38
C ARG A 274 -60.30 -14.72 -15.40
N LEU A 275 -59.24 -14.81 -14.61
CA LEU A 275 -58.45 -16.04 -14.46
C LEU A 275 -59.33 -17.20 -13.91
N LEU A 276 -60.19 -16.90 -12.92
CA LEU A 276 -61.10 -17.90 -12.33
C LEU A 276 -62.26 -18.35 -13.27
N GLN A 277 -62.52 -17.62 -14.34
CA GLN A 277 -63.57 -17.92 -15.32
C GLN A 277 -63.03 -18.59 -16.58
N LEU A 278 -61.68 -18.75 -16.74
CA LEU A 278 -61.09 -19.38 -17.91
C LEU A 278 -61.47 -20.86 -18.01
N GLN A 279 -61.91 -21.26 -19.19
CA GLN A 279 -62.25 -22.63 -19.51
C GLN A 279 -61.36 -23.16 -20.64
N LYS A 280 -61.33 -24.50 -20.72
CA LYS A 280 -60.53 -25.17 -21.80
C LYS A 280 -61.17 -24.83 -23.15
N GLY A 281 -60.38 -24.13 -24.01
CA GLY A 281 -60.82 -23.66 -25.32
C GLY A 281 -60.88 -22.16 -25.47
N ASP A 282 -60.75 -21.40 -24.36
CA ASP A 282 -60.75 -19.94 -24.42
C ASP A 282 -59.45 -19.46 -25.14
N VAL A 283 -59.60 -18.43 -25.95
CA VAL A 283 -58.49 -17.82 -26.69
C VAL A 283 -58.12 -16.49 -26.06
N LEU A 284 -56.88 -16.39 -25.64
CA LEU A 284 -56.33 -15.13 -25.15
C LEU A 284 -55.54 -14.44 -26.28
N PRO A 285 -56.00 -13.28 -26.75
CA PRO A 285 -55.24 -12.54 -27.77
C PRO A 285 -53.94 -12.00 -27.16
N ILE A 286 -52.85 -12.21 -27.89
CA ILE A 286 -51.50 -11.70 -27.53
C ILE A 286 -51.02 -10.81 -28.68
N GLU A 287 -50.41 -9.68 -28.34
CA GLU A 287 -49.71 -8.87 -29.32
C GLU A 287 -48.28 -9.38 -29.46
N LYS A 288 -47.87 -9.63 -30.70
CA LYS A 288 -46.51 -10.10 -30.97
C LYS A 288 -45.54 -8.90 -30.83
N PRO A 289 -44.59 -8.95 -29.89
CA PRO A 289 -43.58 -7.89 -29.79
C PRO A 289 -42.58 -7.98 -30.95
N ASP A 290 -42.16 -6.83 -31.47
CA ASP A 290 -41.14 -6.78 -32.53
C ASP A 290 -39.75 -7.15 -32.01
N ARG A 291 -39.48 -6.89 -30.73
CA ARG A 291 -38.24 -7.17 -30.05
C ARG A 291 -38.45 -7.83 -28.70
N LEU A 292 -37.56 -8.74 -28.36
CA LEU A 292 -37.54 -9.44 -27.07
C LEU A 292 -36.25 -9.08 -26.31
N ILE A 293 -36.42 -8.93 -25.01
CA ILE A 293 -35.29 -8.82 -24.09
C ILE A 293 -35.00 -10.22 -23.56
N VAL A 294 -33.75 -10.63 -23.69
CA VAL A 294 -33.28 -11.93 -23.18
C VAL A 294 -32.48 -11.68 -21.91
N ASN A 295 -32.88 -12.39 -20.88
CA ASN A 295 -32.29 -12.27 -19.54
C ASN A 295 -31.45 -13.49 -19.20
N VAL A 296 -30.42 -13.27 -18.39
CA VAL A 296 -29.68 -14.30 -17.66
C VAL A 296 -29.90 -14.04 -16.19
N ASP A 297 -30.52 -14.96 -15.49
CA ASP A 297 -30.85 -14.84 -14.06
C ASP A 297 -31.53 -13.50 -13.68
N GLY A 298 -32.46 -13.04 -14.55
CA GLY A 298 -33.19 -11.79 -14.35
C GLY A 298 -32.48 -10.53 -14.84
N VAL A 299 -31.21 -10.61 -15.23
CA VAL A 299 -30.45 -9.48 -15.76
C VAL A 299 -30.56 -9.42 -17.29
N PRO A 300 -30.98 -8.30 -17.89
CA PRO A 300 -31.07 -8.14 -19.34
C PRO A 300 -29.67 -8.14 -19.98
N VAL A 301 -29.46 -9.07 -20.92
CA VAL A 301 -28.15 -9.27 -21.57
C VAL A 301 -28.16 -8.88 -23.04
N LEU A 302 -29.28 -9.14 -23.74
CA LEU A 302 -29.36 -8.84 -25.15
C LEU A 302 -30.81 -8.57 -25.61
N THR A 303 -30.94 -7.82 -26.71
CA THR A 303 -32.19 -7.66 -27.46
C THR A 303 -32.17 -8.53 -28.70
N SER A 304 -33.30 -9.17 -29.00
CA SER A 304 -33.41 -10.13 -30.11
C SER A 304 -34.77 -10.02 -30.81
N GLN A 305 -34.82 -10.47 -32.04
CA GLN A 305 -36.04 -10.73 -32.78
C GLN A 305 -36.37 -12.22 -32.73
N TYR A 306 -37.64 -12.50 -32.49
CA TYR A 306 -38.17 -13.86 -32.48
C TYR A 306 -38.46 -14.33 -33.90
N GLY A 307 -38.09 -15.57 -34.21
CA GLY A 307 -38.35 -16.20 -35.50
C GLY A 307 -38.30 -17.72 -35.44
N THR A 308 -38.32 -18.34 -36.62
CA THR A 308 -38.15 -19.78 -36.77
C THR A 308 -37.04 -20.05 -37.77
N GLN A 309 -36.17 -21.00 -37.45
CA GLN A 309 -35.10 -21.47 -38.35
C GLN A 309 -35.10 -22.99 -38.34
N ASN A 310 -35.14 -23.60 -39.51
CA ASN A 310 -35.17 -25.06 -39.68
C ASN A 310 -36.27 -25.78 -38.86
N GLY A 311 -37.44 -25.13 -38.71
CA GLY A 311 -38.54 -25.72 -37.95
C GLY A 311 -38.43 -25.62 -36.43
N GLN A 312 -37.40 -24.95 -35.91
CA GLN A 312 -37.20 -24.67 -34.52
C GLN A 312 -37.38 -23.17 -34.23
N TYR A 313 -37.78 -22.84 -33.01
CA TYR A 313 -37.83 -21.46 -32.56
C TYR A 313 -36.42 -20.89 -32.46
N ALA A 314 -36.19 -19.68 -32.92
CA ALA A 314 -34.90 -19.03 -32.97
C ALA A 314 -34.98 -17.57 -32.52
N LEU A 315 -33.92 -17.10 -31.94
CA LEU A 315 -33.71 -15.69 -31.57
C LEU A 315 -32.58 -15.11 -32.44
N ARG A 316 -32.89 -14.03 -33.16
CA ARG A 316 -31.91 -13.28 -33.89
C ARG A 316 -31.44 -12.15 -33.03
N VAL A 317 -30.16 -12.19 -32.56
CA VAL A 317 -29.54 -11.16 -31.72
C VAL A 317 -29.40 -9.86 -32.53
N GLU A 318 -29.89 -8.75 -32.01
CA GLU A 318 -29.73 -7.41 -32.60
C GLU A 318 -28.64 -6.63 -31.85
N HIS A 319 -28.75 -6.52 -30.53
CA HIS A 319 -27.81 -5.77 -29.71
C HIS A 319 -27.51 -6.53 -28.40
N LEU A 320 -26.25 -6.42 -27.94
CA LEU A 320 -25.84 -6.83 -26.60
C LEU A 320 -26.05 -5.64 -25.65
N ILE A 321 -26.75 -5.88 -24.55
CA ILE A 321 -26.92 -4.91 -23.48
C ILE A 321 -25.73 -5.09 -22.52
N ASN A 322 -24.92 -4.05 -22.35
CA ASN A 322 -23.82 -4.10 -21.38
C ASN A 322 -24.30 -3.47 -20.05
N PRO A 323 -24.62 -4.27 -19.03
CA PRO A 323 -25.19 -3.74 -17.79
C PRO A 323 -24.23 -2.78 -17.04
N VAL A 324 -22.93 -2.89 -17.29
CA VAL A 324 -21.92 -2.01 -16.67
C VAL A 324 -21.92 -0.59 -17.26
N LEU A 325 -22.32 -0.41 -18.52
CA LEU A 325 -22.38 0.92 -19.14
C LEU A 325 -23.69 1.66 -18.83
N ASN A 326 -24.78 0.93 -18.62
CA ASN A 326 -26.07 1.56 -18.33
C ASN A 326 -26.16 2.16 -16.91
N THR A 327 -25.36 1.70 -15.96
CA THR A 327 -25.30 2.29 -14.60
C THR A 327 -24.55 3.61 -14.57
N LEU A 328 -23.67 3.88 -15.53
CA LEU A 328 -22.93 5.15 -15.63
C LEU A 328 -23.73 6.27 -16.28
N ASP A 329 -24.71 5.91 -17.14
CA ASP A 329 -25.59 6.90 -17.82
C ASP A 329 -26.78 7.34 -16.93
N GLU A 330 -27.20 6.54 -15.96
CA GLU A 330 -28.24 6.91 -14.99
C GLU A 330 -27.74 7.85 -13.88
N GLU A 331 -26.46 7.79 -13.52
CA GLU A 331 -25.87 8.72 -12.54
C GLU A 331 -25.57 10.11 -13.14
N SER A 332 -25.38 10.21 -14.46
CA SER A 332 -25.10 11.49 -15.12
C SER A 332 -26.35 12.31 -15.49
N THR A 333 -27.58 11.77 -15.31
CA THR A 333 -28.83 12.47 -15.63
C THR A 333 -29.53 13.05 -14.39
N ASN A 334 -28.96 12.88 -13.20
CA ASN A 334 -29.51 13.39 -11.94
C ASN A 334 -28.65 14.51 -11.27
N GLU A 335 -27.79 15.21 -12.02
CA GLU A 335 -27.16 16.45 -11.58
C GLU A 335 -27.75 17.69 -12.29
#